data_703582f04695713ceead03047fb30d8b
#
_entry.id   703582f04695713ceead03047fb30d8b
#
_cell.length_a   1.000
_cell.length_b   1.000
_cell.length_c   1.000
_cell.angle_alpha   90.00
_cell.angle_beta   90.00
_cell.angle_gamma   90.00
#
_symmetry.space_group_name_H-M   'P 1'
#
loop_
_entity.id
_entity.type
_entity.pdbx_description
1 polymer ?
#
loop_
_entity_poly.entity_id
_entity_poly.type
_entity_poly.pdbx_seq_one_letter_code
_entity_poly.pdbx_strand_id
1 'polypeptide(L)'
;MSAAGGTRPSSLSAVHNDIISCNRCARLRSYCQEVGRIKKASFRNDVYWARPVPGFGDPNARLLILGLAPAAHGANRTGRVFTGDGVGASGDFLMAALKRAGFANLSTSQRTDDGLKLTDAYIAATVRCAPPANKPLPEEIDRCLAHLQNEVAHLPRLRVVVALGKIAWDAWFKLLALNGATMPRPRPMFGHGASWSYDGITLIGAYHPSRQNTNTGVLTSRMYDDVFRRVKRSLV
;
A
#
# COMPACT_ATOMS: atom_id res chain seq x y z
N MET A 1 -15.55 -1.17 -26.94
CA MET A 1 -14.29 -1.94 -26.89
C MET A 1 -14.41 -2.93 -25.75
N SER A 2 -14.47 -4.21 -26.07
CA SER A 2 -14.81 -5.31 -25.16
C SER A 2 -13.70 -5.46 -24.10
N ALA A 3 -14.07 -5.38 -22.81
CA ALA A 3 -13.17 -5.72 -21.73
C ALA A 3 -12.82 -7.20 -21.86
N ALA A 4 -11.54 -7.52 -22.02
CA ALA A 4 -11.06 -8.88 -22.02
C ALA A 4 -11.44 -9.53 -20.68
N GLY A 5 -12.38 -10.47 -20.74
CA GLY A 5 -12.86 -11.26 -19.61
C GLY A 5 -11.80 -12.24 -19.14
N GLY A 6 -10.76 -11.74 -18.47
CA GLY A 6 -9.85 -12.60 -17.73
C GLY A 6 -10.58 -13.14 -16.50
N THR A 7 -10.57 -14.47 -16.32
CA THR A 7 -11.10 -15.11 -15.12
C THR A 7 -10.42 -14.52 -13.87
N ARG A 8 -11.23 -14.15 -12.87
CA ARG A 8 -10.70 -13.63 -11.59
C ARG A 8 -9.81 -14.72 -10.96
N PRO A 9 -8.60 -14.35 -10.43
CA PRO A 9 -7.74 -15.31 -9.75
C PRO A 9 -8.47 -16.04 -8.62
N SER A 10 -8.20 -17.32 -8.46
CA SER A 10 -8.93 -18.20 -7.52
C SER A 10 -8.52 -18.03 -6.05
N SER A 11 -7.40 -17.35 -5.77
CA SER A 11 -6.87 -17.16 -4.42
C SER A 11 -6.00 -15.92 -4.33
N LEU A 12 -5.75 -15.43 -3.11
CA LEU A 12 -4.82 -14.30 -2.87
C LEU A 12 -3.39 -14.63 -3.37
N SER A 13 -2.95 -15.89 -3.25
CA SER A 13 -1.67 -16.34 -3.80
C SER A 13 -1.62 -16.25 -5.33
N ALA A 14 -2.70 -16.59 -6.01
CA ALA A 14 -2.81 -16.44 -7.47
C ALA A 14 -2.78 -14.95 -7.86
N VAL A 15 -3.46 -14.07 -7.10
CA VAL A 15 -3.38 -12.61 -7.28
C VAL A 15 -1.96 -12.10 -7.13
N HIS A 16 -1.21 -12.58 -6.12
CA HIS A 16 0.19 -12.20 -5.92
C HIS A 16 1.06 -12.61 -7.11
N ASN A 17 0.87 -13.81 -7.65
CA ASN A 17 1.61 -14.28 -8.83
C ASN A 17 1.31 -13.42 -10.06
N ASP A 18 0.05 -13.03 -10.28
CA ASP A 18 -0.36 -12.12 -11.36
C ASP A 18 0.27 -10.73 -11.20
N ILE A 19 0.39 -10.23 -9.96
CA ILE A 19 1.07 -8.98 -9.68
C ILE A 19 2.55 -9.10 -10.02
N ILE A 20 3.24 -10.12 -9.52
CA ILE A 20 4.69 -10.33 -9.68
C ILE A 20 5.07 -10.46 -11.15
N SER A 21 4.24 -11.09 -11.97
CA SER A 21 4.46 -11.30 -13.42
C SER A 21 4.02 -10.13 -14.30
N CYS A 22 3.39 -9.08 -13.72
CA CYS A 22 2.78 -7.99 -14.47
C CYS A 22 3.82 -7.14 -15.24
N ASN A 23 3.54 -6.90 -16.54
CA ASN A 23 4.36 -6.07 -17.42
C ASN A 23 3.57 -4.93 -18.10
N ARG A 24 2.40 -4.53 -17.56
CA ARG A 24 1.48 -3.56 -18.19
C ARG A 24 2.05 -2.14 -18.35
N CYS A 25 3.07 -1.76 -17.55
CA CYS A 25 3.63 -0.41 -17.50
C CYS A 25 5.12 -0.46 -17.83
N ALA A 26 5.48 -0.34 -19.12
CA ALA A 26 6.87 -0.45 -19.59
C ALA A 26 7.81 0.52 -18.87
N ARG A 27 7.41 1.82 -18.71
CA ARG A 27 8.19 2.84 -18.01
C ARG A 27 8.52 2.43 -16.57
N LEU A 28 7.55 1.94 -15.81
CA LEU A 28 7.76 1.53 -14.42
C LEU A 28 8.60 0.26 -14.33
N ARG A 29 8.39 -0.70 -15.24
CA ARG A 29 9.16 -1.95 -15.26
C ARG A 29 10.62 -1.66 -15.58
N SER A 30 10.89 -0.87 -16.63
CA SER A 30 12.25 -0.46 -16.98
C SER A 30 12.94 0.28 -15.84
N TYR A 31 12.23 1.24 -15.19
CA TYR A 31 12.78 1.95 -14.03
C TYR A 31 13.12 1.02 -12.86
N CYS A 32 12.22 0.09 -12.50
CA CYS A 32 12.47 -0.86 -11.41
C CYS A 32 13.70 -1.73 -11.69
N GLN A 33 13.85 -2.22 -12.93
CA GLN A 33 15.00 -3.04 -13.37
C GLN A 33 16.30 -2.22 -13.38
N GLU A 34 16.26 -1.00 -13.90
CA GLU A 34 17.42 -0.11 -13.94
C GLU A 34 17.91 0.25 -12.53
N VAL A 35 17.00 0.59 -11.60
CA VAL A 35 17.32 0.80 -10.19
C VAL A 35 17.96 -0.46 -9.58
N GLY A 36 17.47 -1.65 -9.94
CA GLY A 36 18.04 -2.93 -9.50
C GLY A 36 19.42 -3.22 -10.09
N ARG A 37 19.72 -2.73 -11.29
CA ARG A 37 21.03 -2.87 -11.96
C ARG A 37 22.04 -1.88 -11.39
N ILE A 38 21.69 -0.58 -11.30
CA ILE A 38 22.60 0.49 -10.84
C ILE A 38 22.84 0.37 -9.34
N LYS A 39 21.78 0.09 -8.57
CA LYS A 39 21.74 0.01 -7.11
C LYS A 39 22.15 1.33 -6.43
N LYS A 40 21.89 1.45 -5.16
CA LYS A 40 22.43 2.50 -4.29
C LYS A 40 23.74 1.99 -3.67
N ALA A 41 24.72 2.85 -3.46
CA ALA A 41 26.03 2.46 -2.91
C ALA A 41 25.91 1.66 -1.60
N SER A 42 25.00 2.08 -0.70
CA SER A 42 24.73 1.38 0.58
C SER A 42 24.09 -0.01 0.41
N PHE A 43 23.62 -0.35 -0.77
CA PHE A 43 22.95 -1.64 -1.08
C PHE A 43 23.57 -2.33 -2.30
N ARG A 44 24.83 -2.02 -2.64
CA ARG A 44 25.51 -2.56 -3.84
C ARG A 44 25.60 -4.08 -3.85
N ASN A 45 25.69 -4.71 -2.68
CA ASN A 45 25.79 -6.16 -2.52
C ASN A 45 24.42 -6.85 -2.45
N ASP A 46 23.31 -6.10 -2.36
CA ASP A 46 21.99 -6.69 -2.25
C ASP A 46 21.51 -7.20 -3.61
N VAL A 47 20.75 -8.29 -3.59
CA VAL A 47 19.96 -8.72 -4.75
C VAL A 47 18.63 -7.97 -4.71
N TYR A 48 18.40 -7.12 -5.73
CA TYR A 48 17.14 -6.40 -5.84
C TYR A 48 16.06 -7.30 -6.42
N TRP A 49 14.86 -7.22 -5.80
CA TRP A 49 13.65 -7.87 -6.30
C TRP A 49 13.30 -7.39 -7.71
N ALA A 50 13.29 -6.07 -7.93
CA ALA A 50 13.10 -5.37 -9.20
C ALA A 50 11.88 -5.83 -10.03
N ARG A 51 10.84 -6.35 -9.37
CA ARG A 51 9.57 -6.81 -9.94
C ARG A 51 8.42 -6.06 -9.28
N PRO A 52 7.18 -6.15 -9.81
CA PRO A 52 6.01 -5.65 -9.10
C PRO A 52 5.90 -6.29 -7.71
N VAL A 53 5.48 -5.48 -6.73
CA VAL A 53 5.41 -5.88 -5.33
C VAL A 53 3.97 -6.14 -4.95
N PRO A 54 3.60 -7.39 -4.55
CA PRO A 54 2.27 -7.70 -4.06
C PRO A 54 2.03 -7.10 -2.68
N GLY A 55 0.79 -7.15 -2.21
CA GLY A 55 0.47 -6.83 -0.84
C GLY A 55 1.05 -7.84 0.15
N PHE A 56 0.97 -7.51 1.44
CA PHE A 56 1.54 -8.30 2.52
C PHE A 56 0.66 -8.21 3.76
N GLY A 57 0.40 -9.32 4.42
CA GLY A 57 -0.31 -9.35 5.69
C GLY A 57 -1.25 -10.54 5.86
N ASP A 58 -2.25 -10.36 6.72
CA ASP A 58 -3.25 -11.36 7.06
C ASP A 58 -4.33 -11.44 5.95
N PRO A 59 -4.56 -12.59 5.33
CA PRO A 59 -5.63 -12.76 4.34
C PRO A 59 -7.04 -12.59 4.93
N ASN A 60 -7.20 -12.71 6.25
CA ASN A 60 -8.46 -12.47 6.96
C ASN A 60 -8.56 -11.06 7.56
N ALA A 61 -7.72 -10.13 7.12
CA ALA A 61 -7.65 -8.79 7.65
C ALA A 61 -8.97 -8.03 7.54
N ARG A 62 -9.34 -7.33 8.63
CA ARG A 62 -10.38 -6.32 8.65
C ARG A 62 -9.85 -4.92 8.34
N LEU A 63 -8.51 -4.73 8.43
CA LEU A 63 -7.83 -3.48 8.14
C LEU A 63 -6.97 -3.61 6.87
N LEU A 64 -7.21 -2.73 5.88
CA LEU A 64 -6.30 -2.51 4.75
C LEU A 64 -5.54 -1.19 4.93
N ILE A 65 -4.23 -1.22 4.83
CA ILE A 65 -3.40 -0.03 4.73
C ILE A 65 -3.00 0.13 3.26
N LEU A 66 -3.45 1.21 2.64
CA LEU A 66 -3.23 1.49 1.23
C LEU A 66 -2.21 2.61 1.07
N GLY A 67 -1.02 2.28 0.54
CA GLY A 67 0.03 3.23 0.18
C GLY A 67 -0.01 3.64 -1.28
N LEU A 68 0.97 4.46 -1.67
CA LEU A 68 1.13 4.91 -3.05
C LEU A 68 1.79 3.85 -3.92
N ALA A 69 3.04 3.52 -3.64
CA ALA A 69 3.90 2.68 -4.48
C ALA A 69 5.10 2.17 -3.70
N PRO A 70 5.79 1.12 -4.20
CA PRO A 70 7.09 0.69 -3.70
C PRO A 70 8.14 1.81 -3.78
N ALA A 71 8.96 1.97 -2.75
CA ALA A 71 10.13 2.82 -2.80
C ALA A 71 11.25 2.15 -3.62
N ALA A 72 12.00 2.95 -4.40
CA ALA A 72 13.02 2.46 -5.33
C ALA A 72 14.11 1.60 -4.66
N HIS A 73 14.56 1.99 -3.46
CA HIS A 73 15.59 1.26 -2.69
C HIS A 73 15.04 0.57 -1.43
N GLY A 74 13.73 0.62 -1.22
CA GLY A 74 12.99 -0.11 -0.20
C GLY A 74 12.29 -1.33 -0.79
N ALA A 75 10.97 -1.26 -0.99
CA ALA A 75 10.19 -2.39 -1.46
C ALA A 75 10.56 -2.89 -2.86
N ASN A 76 11.05 -2.02 -3.78
CA ASN A 76 11.60 -2.49 -5.06
C ASN A 76 12.90 -3.30 -4.88
N ARG A 77 13.64 -3.09 -3.78
CA ARG A 77 14.81 -3.91 -3.43
C ARG A 77 14.40 -5.20 -2.74
N THR A 78 13.49 -5.12 -1.78
CA THR A 78 13.18 -6.25 -0.89
C THR A 78 12.05 -7.16 -1.38
N GLY A 79 11.14 -6.66 -2.22
CA GLY A 79 9.94 -7.39 -2.64
C GLY A 79 8.77 -7.35 -1.66
N ARG A 80 8.89 -6.66 -0.52
CA ARG A 80 7.82 -6.48 0.47
C ARG A 80 7.49 -5.00 0.66
N VAL A 81 6.20 -4.64 0.63
CA VAL A 81 5.73 -3.26 0.84
C VAL A 81 6.21 -2.71 2.18
N PHE A 82 6.53 -1.42 2.24
CA PHE A 82 7.03 -0.72 3.44
C PHE A 82 8.22 -1.40 4.11
N THR A 83 9.13 -2.02 3.35
CA THR A 83 10.27 -2.78 3.87
C THR A 83 11.58 -2.28 3.28
N GLY A 84 12.59 -2.11 4.14
CA GLY A 84 13.96 -1.85 3.71
C GLY A 84 14.26 -0.42 3.29
N ASP A 85 13.43 0.56 3.66
CA ASP A 85 13.66 1.99 3.36
C ASP A 85 14.81 2.61 4.19
N GLY A 86 15.38 1.84 5.11
CA GLY A 86 16.38 2.25 6.09
C GLY A 86 15.79 2.48 7.48
N VAL A 87 16.67 2.51 8.47
CA VAL A 87 16.27 2.68 9.88
C VAL A 87 15.54 4.01 10.09
N GLY A 88 14.41 3.99 10.79
CA GLY A 88 13.57 5.15 11.06
C GLY A 88 12.85 5.73 9.85
N ALA A 89 12.84 5.03 8.71
CA ALA A 89 12.11 5.45 7.53
C ALA A 89 10.60 5.11 7.60
N SER A 90 9.90 5.30 6.48
CA SER A 90 8.45 5.12 6.38
C SER A 90 7.96 3.77 6.88
N GLY A 91 8.69 2.70 6.57
CA GLY A 91 8.35 1.34 7.01
C GLY A 91 8.39 1.20 8.52
N ASP A 92 9.47 1.64 9.17
CA ASP A 92 9.62 1.56 10.62
C ASP A 92 8.60 2.44 11.34
N PHE A 93 8.35 3.65 10.85
CA PHE A 93 7.35 4.53 11.44
C PHE A 93 5.95 3.90 11.42
N LEU A 94 5.59 3.29 10.29
CA LEU A 94 4.30 2.60 10.14
C LEU A 94 4.25 1.36 11.04
N MET A 95 5.28 0.50 11.01
CA MET A 95 5.29 -0.72 11.81
C MET A 95 5.28 -0.44 13.32
N ALA A 96 5.98 0.61 13.78
CA ALA A 96 5.94 1.03 15.17
C ALA A 96 4.51 1.40 15.62
N ALA A 97 3.75 2.12 14.79
CA ALA A 97 2.36 2.46 15.07
C ALA A 97 1.45 1.22 15.03
N LEU A 98 1.63 0.34 14.04
CA LEU A 98 0.88 -0.92 13.95
C LEU A 98 1.14 -1.84 15.14
N LYS A 99 2.40 -1.93 15.61
CA LYS A 99 2.74 -2.69 16.81
C LYS A 99 2.05 -2.14 18.06
N ARG A 100 2.11 -0.82 18.28
CA ARG A 100 1.38 -0.19 19.41
C ARG A 100 -0.13 -0.42 19.32
N ALA A 101 -0.66 -0.48 18.12
CA ALA A 101 -2.08 -0.78 17.89
C ALA A 101 -2.41 -2.28 17.93
N GLY A 102 -1.44 -3.18 18.04
CA GLY A 102 -1.67 -4.63 18.09
C GLY A 102 -1.87 -5.31 16.74
N PHE A 103 -1.56 -4.63 15.62
CA PHE A 103 -1.65 -5.16 14.26
C PHE A 103 -0.33 -5.72 13.71
N ALA A 104 0.79 -5.54 14.42
CA ALA A 104 2.10 -6.08 14.04
C ALA A 104 2.85 -6.60 15.26
N ASN A 105 3.65 -7.64 15.06
CA ASN A 105 4.52 -8.21 16.11
C ASN A 105 5.83 -7.44 16.27
N LEU A 106 6.32 -6.77 15.22
CA LEU A 106 7.55 -5.99 15.22
C LEU A 106 7.28 -4.52 14.97
N SER A 107 8.18 -3.64 15.47
CA SER A 107 8.13 -2.18 15.26
C SER A 107 8.97 -1.72 14.07
N THR A 108 9.59 -2.64 13.34
CA THR A 108 10.48 -2.37 12.20
C THR A 108 10.17 -3.27 11.04
N SER A 109 10.59 -2.88 9.82
CA SER A 109 10.44 -3.67 8.61
C SER A 109 11.66 -3.47 7.71
N GLN A 110 12.75 -4.18 7.99
CA GLN A 110 14.03 -3.99 7.31
C GLN A 110 14.33 -5.04 6.24
N ARG A 111 13.87 -6.27 6.44
CA ARG A 111 14.14 -7.42 5.57
C ARG A 111 12.88 -8.29 5.43
N THR A 112 12.80 -9.09 4.39
CA THR A 112 11.67 -10.02 4.19
C THR A 112 11.71 -11.23 5.13
N ASP A 113 12.88 -11.57 5.63
CA ASP A 113 13.14 -12.68 6.56
C ASP A 113 13.26 -12.21 8.03
N ASP A 114 12.77 -11.02 8.36
CA ASP A 114 12.85 -10.42 9.71
C ASP A 114 11.82 -10.97 10.72
N GLY A 115 10.96 -11.89 10.28
CA GLY A 115 9.90 -12.45 11.14
C GLY A 115 8.71 -11.53 11.38
N LEU A 116 8.61 -10.40 10.66
CA LEU A 116 7.44 -9.51 10.73
C LEU A 116 6.17 -10.26 10.30
N LYS A 117 5.16 -10.19 11.16
CA LYS A 117 3.81 -10.70 10.91
C LYS A 117 2.80 -9.61 11.21
N LEU A 118 1.79 -9.50 10.36
CA LEU A 118 0.63 -8.66 10.60
C LEU A 118 -0.54 -9.53 11.03
N THR A 119 -1.30 -9.05 12.00
CA THR A 119 -2.51 -9.70 12.51
C THR A 119 -3.69 -8.77 12.25
N ASP A 120 -4.74 -9.28 11.61
CA ASP A 120 -5.96 -8.52 11.28
C ASP A 120 -5.68 -7.25 10.43
N ALA A 121 -4.52 -7.21 9.76
CA ALA A 121 -4.08 -6.11 8.92
C ALA A 121 -3.40 -6.62 7.64
N TYR A 122 -3.66 -5.92 6.53
CA TYR A 122 -3.05 -6.16 5.22
C TYR A 122 -2.55 -4.83 4.66
N ILE A 123 -1.39 -4.83 4.02
CA ILE A 123 -0.80 -3.63 3.41
C ILE A 123 -0.71 -3.84 1.91
N ALA A 124 -1.23 -2.89 1.14
CA ALA A 124 -1.11 -2.87 -0.31
C ALA A 124 -0.66 -1.49 -0.80
N ALA A 125 -0.32 -1.40 -2.07
CA ALA A 125 0.01 -0.14 -2.72
C ALA A 125 -0.91 0.11 -3.92
N THR A 126 -1.22 1.35 -4.22
CA THR A 126 -2.01 1.77 -5.39
C THR A 126 -1.31 1.36 -6.69
N VAL A 127 0.02 1.51 -6.75
CA VAL A 127 0.87 1.09 -7.87
C VAL A 127 1.88 0.05 -7.38
N ARG A 128 2.07 -1.03 -8.14
CA ARG A 128 2.89 -2.19 -7.72
C ARG A 128 4.37 -2.07 -8.06
N CYS A 129 4.75 -1.09 -8.84
CA CYS A 129 6.14 -0.82 -9.26
C CYS A 129 6.59 0.52 -8.70
N ALA A 130 7.88 0.66 -8.39
CA ALA A 130 8.45 1.95 -8.00
C ALA A 130 8.39 2.94 -9.17
N PRO A 131 7.77 4.11 -8.99
CA PRO A 131 7.78 5.14 -10.04
C PRO A 131 8.99 6.08 -9.88
N PRO A 132 9.54 6.62 -10.98
CA PRO A 132 10.54 7.67 -10.92
C PRO A 132 10.07 8.84 -10.04
N ALA A 133 10.95 9.34 -9.16
CA ALA A 133 10.67 10.42 -8.22
C ALA A 133 9.41 10.22 -7.36
N ASN A 134 8.97 8.99 -7.12
CA ASN A 134 7.73 8.61 -6.44
C ASN A 134 6.46 9.22 -7.09
N LYS A 135 6.49 9.47 -8.41
CA LYS A 135 5.38 10.07 -9.18
C LYS A 135 4.91 9.11 -10.27
N PRO A 136 3.91 8.26 -9.99
CA PRO A 136 3.26 7.48 -11.04
C PRO A 136 2.42 8.40 -11.94
N LEU A 137 2.29 8.02 -13.21
CA LEU A 137 1.37 8.69 -14.14
C LEU A 137 -0.09 8.26 -13.85
N PRO A 138 -1.10 9.10 -14.18
CA PRO A 138 -2.50 8.74 -13.98
C PRO A 138 -2.89 7.41 -14.64
N GLU A 139 -2.44 7.17 -15.87
CA GLU A 139 -2.70 5.92 -16.60
C GLU A 139 -2.01 4.70 -15.97
N GLU A 140 -0.89 4.86 -15.25
CA GLU A 140 -0.24 3.79 -14.51
C GLU A 140 -1.03 3.40 -13.26
N ILE A 141 -1.60 4.42 -12.59
CA ILE A 141 -2.53 4.20 -11.48
C ILE A 141 -3.75 3.42 -12.00
N ASP A 142 -4.37 3.88 -13.08
CA ASP A 142 -5.59 3.27 -13.63
C ASP A 142 -5.36 1.81 -14.07
N ARG A 143 -4.23 1.53 -14.74
CA ARG A 143 -3.85 0.14 -15.11
C ARG A 143 -3.58 -0.75 -13.90
N CYS A 144 -3.09 -0.17 -12.81
CA CYS A 144 -2.75 -0.92 -11.60
C CYS A 144 -3.95 -1.20 -10.69
N LEU A 145 -5.05 -0.45 -10.83
CA LEU A 145 -6.26 -0.62 -10.01
C LEU A 145 -6.85 -2.03 -10.07
N ALA A 146 -6.73 -2.71 -11.22
CA ALA A 146 -7.20 -4.10 -11.35
C ALA A 146 -6.50 -5.05 -10.36
N HIS A 147 -5.23 -4.82 -10.04
CA HIS A 147 -4.53 -5.60 -9.02
C HIS A 147 -5.05 -5.31 -7.61
N LEU A 148 -5.31 -4.03 -7.30
CA LEU A 148 -5.92 -3.64 -6.02
C LEU A 148 -7.33 -4.22 -5.89
N GLN A 149 -8.14 -4.18 -6.97
CA GLN A 149 -9.47 -4.76 -7.01
C GLN A 149 -9.44 -6.27 -6.70
N ASN A 150 -8.50 -7.00 -7.31
CA ASN A 150 -8.36 -8.44 -7.08
C ASN A 150 -7.90 -8.75 -5.65
N GLU A 151 -6.95 -7.99 -5.07
CA GLU A 151 -6.57 -8.19 -3.67
C GLU A 151 -7.72 -7.91 -2.71
N VAL A 152 -8.42 -6.77 -2.87
CA VAL A 152 -9.56 -6.40 -2.02
C VAL A 152 -10.67 -7.44 -2.09
N ALA A 153 -10.93 -8.02 -3.26
CA ALA A 153 -11.91 -9.10 -3.43
C ALA A 153 -11.54 -10.39 -2.66
N HIS A 154 -10.27 -10.55 -2.29
CA HIS A 154 -9.78 -11.67 -1.48
C HIS A 154 -9.55 -11.30 0.00
N LEU A 155 -10.06 -10.16 0.46
CA LEU A 155 -10.10 -9.75 1.86
C LEU A 155 -11.57 -9.73 2.36
N PRO A 156 -12.19 -10.90 2.60
CA PRO A 156 -13.64 -11.03 2.80
C PRO A 156 -14.14 -10.35 4.08
N ARG A 157 -13.25 -10.06 5.02
CA ARG A 157 -13.57 -9.45 6.30
C ARG A 157 -13.26 -7.95 6.36
N LEU A 158 -12.85 -7.34 5.24
CA LEU A 158 -12.44 -5.92 5.22
C LEU A 158 -13.55 -5.01 5.77
N ARG A 159 -13.17 -4.13 6.70
CA ARG A 159 -14.04 -3.13 7.36
C ARG A 159 -13.46 -1.73 7.34
N VAL A 160 -12.13 -1.61 7.38
CA VAL A 160 -11.46 -0.31 7.44
C VAL A 160 -10.34 -0.24 6.43
N VAL A 161 -10.25 0.89 5.73
CA VAL A 161 -9.13 1.22 4.84
C VAL A 161 -8.44 2.49 5.35
N VAL A 162 -7.16 2.42 5.63
CA VAL A 162 -6.32 3.59 5.92
C VAL A 162 -5.55 3.97 4.67
N ALA A 163 -5.91 5.09 4.05
CA ALA A 163 -5.24 5.63 2.87
C ALA A 163 -4.09 6.55 3.27
N LEU A 164 -2.85 6.13 2.96
CA LEU A 164 -1.64 6.87 3.26
C LEU A 164 -1.33 7.89 2.15
N GLY A 165 -1.93 9.07 2.25
CA GLY A 165 -1.80 10.17 1.30
C GLY A 165 -2.94 10.28 0.30
N LYS A 166 -3.00 11.45 -0.36
CA LYS A 166 -4.10 11.81 -1.26
C LYS A 166 -4.27 10.83 -2.44
N ILE A 167 -3.18 10.34 -3.03
CA ILE A 167 -3.26 9.43 -4.19
C ILE A 167 -3.91 8.10 -3.77
N ALA A 168 -3.57 7.55 -2.62
CA ALA A 168 -4.20 6.33 -2.11
C ALA A 168 -5.68 6.55 -1.76
N TRP A 169 -6.02 7.71 -1.19
CA TRP A 169 -7.39 8.14 -0.94
C TRP A 169 -8.22 8.21 -2.23
N ASP A 170 -7.70 8.89 -3.25
CA ASP A 170 -8.37 9.01 -4.54
C ASP A 170 -8.47 7.67 -5.27
N ALA A 171 -7.46 6.82 -5.15
CA ALA A 171 -7.46 5.47 -5.74
C ALA A 171 -8.55 4.59 -5.14
N TRP A 172 -8.83 4.71 -3.83
CA TRP A 172 -9.94 3.99 -3.22
C TRP A 172 -11.29 4.39 -3.83
N PHE A 173 -11.55 5.69 -4.03
CA PHE A 173 -12.76 6.14 -4.71
C PHE A 173 -12.84 5.67 -6.17
N LYS A 174 -11.71 5.66 -6.89
CA LYS A 174 -11.66 5.08 -8.24
C LYS A 174 -12.02 3.59 -8.23
N LEU A 175 -11.50 2.83 -7.26
CA LEU A 175 -11.82 1.42 -7.09
C LEU A 175 -13.31 1.20 -6.83
N LEU A 176 -13.91 1.98 -5.95
CA LEU A 176 -15.35 1.89 -5.67
C LEU A 176 -16.18 2.20 -6.91
N ALA A 177 -15.81 3.22 -7.69
CA ALA A 177 -16.48 3.56 -8.94
C ALA A 177 -16.36 2.45 -9.99
N LEU A 178 -15.21 1.78 -10.10
CA LEU A 178 -15.01 0.61 -10.96
C LEU A 178 -15.89 -0.58 -10.54
N ASN A 179 -16.22 -0.67 -9.26
CA ASN A 179 -17.14 -1.69 -8.71
C ASN A 179 -18.61 -1.27 -8.78
N GLY A 180 -18.93 -0.16 -9.49
CA GLY A 180 -20.31 0.29 -9.71
C GLY A 180 -20.89 1.17 -8.59
N ALA A 181 -20.08 1.58 -7.60
CA ALA A 181 -20.54 2.46 -6.54
C ALA A 181 -20.87 3.87 -7.05
N THR A 182 -22.00 4.44 -6.60
CA THR A 182 -22.32 5.84 -6.84
C THR A 182 -21.48 6.74 -5.95
N MET A 183 -20.70 7.63 -6.56
CA MET A 183 -19.82 8.52 -5.82
C MET A 183 -20.55 9.72 -5.25
N PRO A 184 -20.26 10.13 -4.01
CA PRO A 184 -20.86 11.33 -3.42
C PRO A 184 -20.42 12.60 -4.16
N ARG A 185 -21.30 13.58 -4.19
CA ARG A 185 -21.04 14.93 -4.71
C ARG A 185 -21.39 15.97 -3.67
N PRO A 186 -20.42 16.77 -3.16
CA PRO A 186 -19.00 16.74 -3.50
C PRO A 186 -18.29 15.49 -3.01
N ARG A 187 -17.18 15.11 -3.68
CA ARG A 187 -16.33 14.00 -3.22
C ARG A 187 -15.66 14.40 -1.90
N PRO A 188 -15.62 13.51 -0.89
CA PRO A 188 -14.90 13.74 0.36
C PRO A 188 -13.43 14.09 0.12
N MET A 189 -12.99 15.19 0.73
CA MET A 189 -11.62 15.66 0.60
C MET A 189 -10.67 14.84 1.49
N PHE A 190 -9.46 14.58 0.96
CA PHE A 190 -8.39 14.00 1.76
C PHE A 190 -7.93 14.95 2.86
N GLY A 191 -7.76 14.41 4.05
CA GLY A 191 -7.11 15.06 5.19
C GLY A 191 -6.63 14.01 6.19
N HIS A 192 -5.67 14.38 7.04
CA HIS A 192 -5.26 13.49 8.12
C HIS A 192 -6.42 13.33 9.12
N GLY A 193 -6.84 12.08 9.35
CA GLY A 193 -8.01 11.78 10.18
C GLY A 193 -9.37 12.03 9.50
N ALA A 194 -9.42 12.50 8.24
CA ALA A 194 -10.66 12.53 7.48
C ALA A 194 -11.21 11.11 7.36
N SER A 195 -12.53 10.95 7.46
CA SER A 195 -13.18 9.64 7.33
C SER A 195 -14.43 9.71 6.47
N TRP A 196 -14.70 8.62 5.78
CA TRP A 196 -15.90 8.42 4.99
C TRP A 196 -16.25 6.94 4.95
N SER A 197 -17.54 6.61 4.94
CA SER A 197 -17.97 5.21 4.96
C SER A 197 -18.90 4.91 3.79
N TYR A 198 -18.75 3.73 3.23
CA TYR A 198 -19.60 3.19 2.18
C TYR A 198 -19.64 1.67 2.27
N ASP A 199 -20.83 1.09 2.14
CA ASP A 199 -21.08 -0.36 2.12
C ASP A 199 -20.36 -1.12 3.26
N GLY A 200 -20.46 -0.59 4.49
CA GLY A 200 -19.86 -1.20 5.67
C GLY A 200 -18.34 -1.07 5.77
N ILE A 201 -17.69 -0.36 4.84
CA ILE A 201 -16.25 -0.08 4.87
C ILE A 201 -16.01 1.39 5.20
N THR A 202 -15.18 1.65 6.22
CA THR A 202 -14.75 2.99 6.61
C THR A 202 -13.39 3.31 6.02
N LEU A 203 -13.30 4.35 5.19
CA LEU A 203 -12.06 4.93 4.69
C LEU A 203 -11.56 6.00 5.67
N ILE A 204 -10.29 5.94 6.06
CA ILE A 204 -9.63 6.92 6.93
C ILE A 204 -8.39 7.45 6.22
N GLY A 205 -8.26 8.78 6.09
CA GLY A 205 -7.08 9.42 5.54
C GLY A 205 -5.96 9.55 6.58
N ALA A 206 -4.74 9.26 6.19
CA ALA A 206 -3.55 9.54 7.01
C ALA A 206 -2.44 10.14 6.16
N TYR A 207 -1.68 11.09 6.70
CA TYR A 207 -0.48 11.59 6.01
C TYR A 207 0.51 10.46 5.82
N HIS A 208 1.17 10.42 4.65
CA HIS A 208 2.17 9.40 4.37
C HIS A 208 3.37 9.53 5.34
N PRO A 209 3.89 8.44 5.92
CA PRO A 209 4.99 8.47 6.88
C PRO A 209 6.35 8.67 6.19
N SER A 210 6.42 9.61 5.23
CA SER A 210 7.67 9.97 4.55
C SER A 210 8.61 10.68 5.53
N ARG A 211 9.92 10.54 5.31
CA ARG A 211 10.93 11.28 6.07
C ARG A 211 10.67 12.80 6.05
N GLN A 212 10.17 13.33 4.94
CA GLN A 212 9.79 14.73 4.86
C GLN A 212 8.73 15.07 5.92
N ASN A 213 7.64 14.32 6.00
CA ASN A 213 6.55 14.60 6.94
C ASN A 213 6.97 14.35 8.40
N THR A 214 7.75 13.30 8.65
CA THR A 214 8.17 12.96 10.03
C THR A 214 9.27 13.88 10.54
N ASN A 215 10.26 14.24 9.72
CA ASN A 215 11.36 15.11 10.14
C ASN A 215 10.92 16.59 10.30
N THR A 216 9.90 17.02 9.57
CA THR A 216 9.36 18.41 9.68
C THR A 216 8.24 18.53 10.73
N GLY A 217 7.87 17.44 11.41
CA GLY A 217 6.80 17.45 12.40
C GLY A 217 5.38 17.55 11.82
N VAL A 218 5.22 17.56 10.49
CA VAL A 218 3.91 17.49 9.82
C VAL A 218 3.16 16.21 10.19
N LEU A 219 3.91 15.13 10.47
CA LEU A 219 3.38 13.87 10.98
C LEU A 219 4.15 13.44 12.23
N THR A 220 3.42 13.20 13.31
CA THR A 220 3.95 12.70 14.59
C THR A 220 3.43 11.30 14.90
N SER A 221 4.13 10.59 15.80
CA SER A 221 3.68 9.26 16.28
C SER A 221 2.31 9.33 16.92
N ARG A 222 2.01 10.39 17.69
CA ARG A 222 0.70 10.61 18.32
C ARG A 222 -0.42 10.70 17.28
N MET A 223 -0.19 11.38 16.17
CA MET A 223 -1.17 11.48 15.09
C MET A 223 -1.50 10.11 14.49
N TYR A 224 -0.51 9.22 14.33
CA TYR A 224 -0.76 7.84 13.88
C TYR A 224 -1.48 7.01 14.95
N ASP A 225 -1.13 7.19 16.22
CA ASP A 225 -1.84 6.52 17.32
C ASP A 225 -3.33 6.93 17.35
N ASP A 226 -3.63 8.20 17.03
CA ASP A 226 -5.00 8.70 16.90
C ASP A 226 -5.74 8.05 15.73
N VAL A 227 -5.10 7.89 14.56
CA VAL A 227 -5.65 7.17 13.42
C VAL A 227 -5.97 5.73 13.80
N PHE A 228 -5.02 4.99 14.40
CA PHE A 228 -5.23 3.59 14.75
C PHE A 228 -6.21 3.38 15.92
N ARG A 229 -6.38 4.35 16.81
CA ARG A 229 -7.49 4.35 17.76
C ARG A 229 -8.86 4.46 17.08
N ARG A 230 -8.98 5.27 16.01
CA ARG A 230 -10.20 5.34 15.19
C ARG A 230 -10.44 4.03 14.44
N VAL A 231 -9.39 3.46 13.85
CA VAL A 231 -9.45 2.13 13.21
C VAL A 231 -10.07 1.12 14.19
N LYS A 232 -9.51 0.99 15.39
CA LYS A 232 -10.03 0.03 16.40
C LYS A 232 -11.51 0.25 16.72
N ARG A 233 -11.95 1.50 16.85
CA ARG A 233 -13.39 1.82 17.09
C ARG A 233 -14.29 1.43 15.93
N SER A 234 -13.79 1.51 14.69
CA SER A 234 -14.54 1.10 13.49
C SER A 234 -14.52 -0.40 13.24
N LEU A 235 -13.73 -1.17 14.00
CA LEU A 235 -13.65 -2.63 13.92
C LEU A 235 -14.53 -3.33 14.98
N VAL A 236 -15.05 -2.61 15.93
CA VAL A 236 -16.02 -3.07 16.93
C VAL A 236 -17.42 -2.97 16.37
#